data_a138277323d978fb21d3c5036ab444be
#
_entry.id   a138277323d978fb21d3c5036ab444be
#
_cell.length_a   1.000
_cell.length_b   1.000
_cell.length_c   1.000
_cell.angle_alpha   90.00
_cell.angle_beta   90.00
_cell.angle_gamma   90.00
#
_symmetry.space_group_name_H-M   'P 1'
#
loop_
_entity.id
_entity.type
_entity.pdbx_description
1 polymer ?
#
loop_
_entity_poly.entity_id
_entity_poly.type
_entity_poly.pdbx_seq_one_letter_code
_entity_poly.pdbx_strand_id
1 'polypeptide(L)' 'MSNYRRARVTGASYFFSVNLARRGGDLLVERIDDLRAAFLATMAERPFVCDAMVVLPDHIHAVWTLPKGDADFSTRWRLI' A
#
# COMPACT_ATOMS: atom_id res chain seq x y z
N MET A 1 9.70 4.03 -3.78
CA MET A 1 8.50 3.31 -4.21
C MET A 1 8.58 2.95 -5.67
N SER A 2 8.07 1.79 -6.00
CA SER A 2 7.99 1.35 -7.39
C SER A 2 7.04 2.23 -8.18
N ASN A 3 7.30 2.35 -9.46
CA ASN A 3 6.38 2.96 -10.40
C ASN A 3 5.29 1.98 -10.76
N TYR A 4 4.05 2.42 -10.63
CA TYR A 4 2.91 1.63 -11.06
C TYR A 4 2.29 2.22 -12.31
N ARG A 5 2.05 1.34 -13.26
CA ARG A 5 1.34 1.68 -14.48
C ARG A 5 0.10 0.80 -14.56
N ARG A 6 -0.89 1.17 -13.79
CA ARG A 6 -2.14 0.43 -13.75
C ARG A 6 -3.27 1.26 -14.31
N ALA A 7 -4.23 0.58 -14.93
CA ALA A 7 -5.50 1.21 -15.25
C ALA A 7 -6.17 1.66 -13.95
N ARG A 8 -6.71 2.87 -13.95
CA ARG A 8 -7.44 3.40 -12.81
C ARG A 8 -8.92 3.13 -12.98
N VAL A 9 -9.37 2.06 -12.34
CA VAL A 9 -10.78 1.66 -12.36
C VAL A 9 -11.38 1.96 -11.00
N THR A 10 -12.36 2.85 -10.95
CA THR A 10 -12.98 3.28 -9.69
C THR A 10 -13.70 2.13 -9.00
N GLY A 11 -13.55 2.05 -7.68
CA GLY A 11 -14.20 1.04 -6.87
C GLY A 11 -13.68 -0.38 -7.09
N ALA A 12 -12.57 -0.54 -7.80
CA ALA A 12 -12.00 -1.84 -8.11
C ALA A 12 -11.06 -2.34 -7.03
N SER A 13 -10.78 -3.63 -7.07
CA SER A 13 -9.70 -4.23 -6.28
C SER A 13 -8.41 -4.21 -7.09
N TYR A 14 -7.33 -3.91 -6.41
CA TYR A 14 -6.00 -3.81 -7.01
C TYR A 14 -5.02 -4.71 -6.26
N PHE A 15 -4.18 -5.39 -7.02
CA PHE A 15 -3.01 -6.08 -6.47
C PHE A 15 -1.79 -5.18 -6.63
N PHE A 16 -1.02 -5.02 -5.54
CA PHE A 16 0.19 -4.21 -5.54
C PHE A 16 1.40 -5.04 -5.14
N SER A 17 2.52 -4.75 -5.79
CA SER A 17 3.83 -5.23 -5.36
C SER A 17 4.71 -3.99 -5.25
N VAL A 18 5.05 -3.61 -4.02
CA VAL A 18 5.78 -2.38 -3.72
C VAL A 18 7.14 -2.72 -3.14
N ASN A 19 8.19 -2.29 -3.81
CA ASN A 19 9.55 -2.52 -3.37
C ASN A 19 10.13 -1.25 -2.76
N LEU A 20 10.99 -1.42 -1.74
CA LEU A 20 11.81 -0.32 -1.27
C LEU A 20 12.82 0.05 -2.35
N ALA A 21 13.20 1.35 -2.39
CA ALA A 21 14.25 1.81 -3.29
C ALA A 21 15.58 1.12 -2.98
N ARG A 22 15.83 0.84 -1.69
CA ARG A 22 17.00 0.09 -1.24
C ARG A 22 16.58 -1.32 -0.88
N ARG A 23 17.07 -2.30 -1.63
CA ARG A 23 16.76 -3.71 -1.42
C ARG A 23 17.81 -4.38 -0.55
N GLY A 24 17.45 -5.54 -0.01
CA GLY A 24 18.37 -6.40 0.74
C GLY A 24 18.47 -6.13 2.23
N GLY A 25 17.75 -5.13 2.75
CA GLY A 25 17.69 -4.84 4.18
C GLY A 25 16.43 -5.40 4.83
N ASP A 26 16.29 -5.19 6.14
CA ASP A 26 15.16 -5.64 6.94
C ASP A 26 14.28 -4.49 7.40
N LEU A 27 14.34 -3.35 6.74
CA LEU A 27 13.73 -2.10 7.20
C LEU A 27 12.24 -2.24 7.49
N LEU A 28 11.48 -2.89 6.61
CA LEU A 28 10.02 -3.02 6.80
C LEU A 28 9.68 -3.86 8.03
N VAL A 29 10.47 -4.87 8.32
CA VAL A 29 10.27 -5.71 9.50
C VAL A 29 10.74 -4.97 10.76
N GLU A 30 11.88 -4.31 10.71
CA GLU A 30 12.42 -3.55 11.83
C GLU A 30 11.50 -2.40 12.23
N ARG A 31 10.83 -1.77 11.25
CA ARG A 31 9.94 -0.64 11.46
C ARG A 31 8.48 -1.01 11.27
N ILE A 32 8.12 -2.27 11.57
CA ILE A 32 6.76 -2.77 11.31
C ILE A 32 5.68 -1.99 12.07
N ASP A 33 5.97 -1.55 13.28
CA ASP A 33 5.00 -0.79 14.06
C ASP A 33 4.75 0.59 13.45
N ASP A 34 5.79 1.24 12.92
CA ASP A 34 5.66 2.51 12.22
C ASP A 34 4.85 2.34 10.93
N LEU A 35 5.11 1.26 10.20
CA LEU A 35 4.37 0.94 8.99
C LEU A 35 2.89 0.71 9.30
N ARG A 36 2.61 -0.04 10.36
CA ARG A 36 1.24 -0.31 10.80
C ARG A 36 0.52 0.97 11.18
N ALA A 37 1.19 1.85 11.93
CA ALA A 37 0.63 3.12 12.35
C ALA A 37 0.33 4.02 11.13
N ALA A 38 1.26 4.10 10.18
CA ALA A 38 1.09 4.88 8.96
C ALA A 38 -0.07 4.34 8.13
N PHE A 39 -0.20 3.02 8.05
CA PHE A 39 -1.27 2.35 7.32
C PHE A 39 -2.64 2.70 7.92
N LEU A 40 -2.78 2.58 9.24
CA LEU A 40 -4.03 2.89 9.93
C LEU A 40 -4.40 4.36 9.81
N ALA A 41 -3.43 5.25 9.91
CA ALA A 41 -3.67 6.69 9.74
C ALA A 41 -4.15 7.02 8.31
N THR A 42 -3.55 6.38 7.31
CA THR A 42 -3.95 6.57 5.92
C THR A 42 -5.36 6.05 5.67
N MET A 43 -5.71 4.88 6.23
CA MET A 43 -7.05 4.32 6.11
C MET A 43 -8.10 5.21 6.77
N ALA A 44 -7.75 5.88 7.88
CA ALA A 44 -8.66 6.80 8.55
C ALA A 44 -8.90 8.06 7.72
N GLU A 45 -7.85 8.58 7.08
CA GLU A 45 -7.93 9.80 6.27
C GLU A 45 -8.54 9.54 4.89
N ARG A 46 -8.16 8.43 4.26
CA ARG A 46 -8.61 8.04 2.92
C ARG A 46 -9.04 6.57 2.94
N PRO A 47 -10.30 6.29 3.31
CA PRO A 47 -10.76 4.93 3.51
C PRO A 47 -10.57 4.02 2.30
N PHE A 48 -10.19 2.80 2.58
CA PHE A 48 -10.14 1.70 1.62
C PHE A 48 -10.17 0.39 2.38
N VAL A 49 -10.47 -0.70 1.70
CA VAL A 49 -10.43 -2.04 2.30
C VAL A 49 -9.09 -2.68 1.93
N CYS A 50 -8.37 -3.12 2.94
CA CYS A 50 -7.18 -3.96 2.73
C CYS A 50 -7.62 -5.42 2.83
N ASP A 51 -7.81 -6.05 1.67
CA ASP A 51 -8.31 -7.43 1.61
C ASP A 51 -7.24 -8.43 2.06
N ALA A 52 -5.99 -8.14 1.74
CA ALA A 52 -4.85 -8.96 2.13
C ALA A 52 -3.57 -8.13 2.05
N MET A 53 -2.61 -8.46 2.91
CA MET A 53 -1.29 -7.83 2.85
C MET A 53 -0.24 -8.78 3.41
N VAL A 54 0.89 -8.86 2.72
CA VAL A 54 2.08 -9.56 3.19
C VAL A 54 3.23 -8.57 3.18
N VAL A 55 3.88 -8.42 4.33
CA VAL A 55 5.05 -7.55 4.49
C VAL A 55 6.28 -8.41 4.55
N LEU A 56 7.19 -8.20 3.61
CA LEU A 56 8.50 -8.84 3.57
C LEU A 56 9.56 -7.79 3.93
N PRO A 57 10.79 -8.19 4.23
CA PRO A 57 11.78 -7.23 4.74
C PRO A 57 12.00 -5.99 3.87
N ASP A 58 11.91 -6.12 2.55
CA ASP A 58 12.18 -5.03 1.63
C ASP A 58 11.06 -4.78 0.61
N HIS A 59 9.92 -5.47 0.73
CA HIS A 59 8.79 -5.24 -0.17
C HIS A 59 7.47 -5.68 0.46
N ILE A 60 6.38 -5.22 -0.14
CA ILE A 60 5.01 -5.48 0.33
C ILE A 60 4.19 -5.98 -0.86
N HIS A 61 3.38 -7.01 -0.62
CA HIS A 61 2.32 -7.42 -1.52
C HIS A 61 0.98 -7.13 -0.85
N ALA A 62 0.07 -6.49 -1.56
CA ALA A 62 -1.21 -6.12 -0.99
C ALA A 62 -2.33 -6.19 -2.02
N VAL A 63 -3.53 -6.48 -1.55
CA VAL A 63 -4.76 -6.37 -2.34
C VAL A 63 -5.67 -5.37 -1.62
N TRP A 64 -6.00 -4.29 -2.31
CA TRP A 64 -6.88 -3.24 -1.79
C TRP A 64 -8.12 -3.10 -2.66
N THR A 65 -9.25 -2.82 -2.03
CA THR A 65 -10.47 -2.40 -2.71
C THR A 65 -10.73 -0.95 -2.33
N LEU A 66 -10.78 -0.09 -3.32
CA LEU A 66 -11.04 1.33 -3.13
C LEU A 66 -12.54 1.60 -3.09
N PRO A 67 -12.98 2.71 -2.44
CA PRO A 67 -14.39 3.08 -2.42
C PRO A 67 -14.95 3.31 -3.83
N LYS A 68 -16.25 3.17 -3.96
CA LYS A 68 -16.96 3.47 -5.21
C LYS A 68 -16.63 4.89 -5.66
N GLY A 69 -16.27 5.03 -6.92
CA GLY A 69 -15.90 6.33 -7.49
C GLY A 69 -14.47 6.76 -7.23
N ASP A 70 -13.66 5.93 -6.58
CA ASP A 70 -12.28 6.25 -6.20
C ASP A 70 -11.32 5.29 -6.88
N ALA A 71 -10.23 5.82 -7.42
CA ALA A 71 -9.14 5.06 -8.01
C ALA A 71 -7.78 5.63 -7.63
N ASP A 72 -7.71 6.41 -6.54
CA ASP A 72 -6.49 7.10 -6.15
C ASP A 72 -5.65 6.26 -5.19
N PHE A 73 -5.09 5.16 -5.71
CA PHE A 73 -4.18 4.33 -4.94
C PHE A 73 -2.82 4.99 -4.75
N SER A 74 -2.39 5.85 -5.67
CA SER A 74 -1.06 6.47 -5.63
C SER A 74 -0.89 7.40 -4.42
N THR A 75 -1.90 8.21 -4.11
CA THR A 75 -1.86 9.09 -2.93
C THR A 75 -1.79 8.28 -1.65
N ARG A 76 -2.56 7.20 -1.55
CA ARG A 76 -2.55 6.33 -0.38
C ARG A 76 -1.18 5.71 -0.14
N TRP A 77 -0.55 5.17 -1.17
CA TRP A 77 0.80 4.64 -1.05
C TRP A 77 1.82 5.71 -0.67
N ARG A 78 1.65 6.92 -1.18
CA ARG A 78 2.56 8.02 -0.87
C ARG A 78 2.48 8.43 0.59
N LEU A 79 1.29 8.35 1.20
CA LEU A 79 1.08 8.68 2.61
C LEU A 79 1.60 7.59 3.56
N ILE A 80 1.73 6.37 3.09
CA ILE A 80 2.30 5.27 3.85
C ILE A 80 3.82 5.28 3.73
#